data_f81255f150b8956f41b62bf2eb8d95b6
#
_entry.id   f81255f150b8956f41b62bf2eb8d95b6
#
_cell.length_a   1.000
_cell.length_b   1.000
_cell.length_c   1.000
_cell.angle_alpha   90.00
_cell.angle_beta   90.00
_cell.angle_gamma   90.00
#
_symmetry.space_group_name_H-M   'P 1'
#
loop_
_entity.id
_entity.type
_entity.pdbx_description
1 polymer ?
#
loop_
_entity_poly.entity_id
_entity_poly.type
_entity_poly.pdbx_seq_one_letter_code
_entity_poly.pdbx_strand_id
1 'polypeptide(L)'
;MGLLSSSDGQRPRLLGLLQRYSTVLCLLLYPIGLILFAGLAWKPLNERTYFSDNSLLPGMVERASRIAGNAESLLESLELEVAEHPGLPTAWLAGEFRRAGLEVYRHNFSLAYPFGTRQLYHGENLYAIMRAPRTSRTEAIVISVPFRNSASPHGSTLASIAAVLDLAKHFRRQLYWSKDIIFVITEHELVGLQAWLDAYHLVETSPGVILPGYLEARSGSIMAAVNLELQDKHIDQIDVKIFGLNGQLPNLDLVNTCKDLLLRERVPYVLEGRMDPEESRSFHGWKHAATNFVSQIAIQATGAPSAGHGLFHRFAIQALTLRGEPKVPGYRHVGLTPVGRVVEGLVRSVNNLLQRFHRSFFYYYLPSSDRYVSIAYYMTAFGFLTGGVLFKALALLLELMDQHPSVYLTLLWRALPFVLGLEALGAGLFSLVTHGVDIVKHLVPLYTQDALYVFTVAASSSLLLTPLFIRNAVHPLAQRLLMYLHFLLLVAPLSMLNISLGTIVAALGVPVVLTAGVNCPLPIRIMRRLLQFVTNPLLSSLLLIFCYAVVSETGSLKIENTEQLYRALNQALQGHRRLFLFALEDWYMYGAVTYPLFCLGFLPVWSHMWTL
;
A
#
# COMPACT_ATOMS: atom_id res chain seq x y z
N MET A 1 -10.51 39.69 6.33
CA MET A 1 -11.86 39.96 6.87
C MET A 1 -12.84 39.65 5.79
N GLY A 2 -13.54 38.58 6.00
CA GLY A 2 -13.97 37.80 4.89
C GLY A 2 -15.47 37.72 4.74
N LEU A 3 -15.85 36.84 3.88
CA LEU A 3 -17.19 36.43 3.47
C LEU A 3 -18.20 36.19 4.62
N LEU A 4 -17.76 36.18 5.87
CA LEU A 4 -18.59 35.90 7.06
C LEU A 4 -19.02 37.16 7.87
N SER A 5 -18.46 38.34 7.56
CA SER A 5 -18.80 39.58 8.25
C SER A 5 -19.12 40.69 7.24
N SER A 6 -20.38 40.97 7.01
CA SER A 6 -20.82 42.21 6.36
C SER A 6 -21.06 43.30 7.41
N SER A 7 -20.60 44.50 7.12
CA SER A 7 -20.79 45.69 7.98
C SER A 7 -22.27 46.12 8.18
N ASP A 8 -23.20 45.54 7.41
CA ASP A 8 -24.63 45.92 7.41
C ASP A 8 -25.57 44.85 8.00
N GLY A 9 -25.06 43.83 8.71
CA GLY A 9 -25.92 42.81 9.31
C GLY A 9 -26.68 41.90 8.33
N GLN A 10 -26.59 42.13 7.02
CA GLN A 10 -27.18 41.26 6.00
C GLN A 10 -26.15 40.27 5.52
N ARG A 11 -26.40 38.98 5.74
CA ARG A 11 -25.57 37.90 5.23
C ARG A 11 -25.63 37.84 3.70
N PRO A 12 -24.52 37.49 3.04
CA PRO A 12 -24.54 37.20 1.59
C PRO A 12 -25.64 36.18 1.27
N ARG A 13 -26.47 36.47 0.26
CA ARG A 13 -27.57 35.57 -0.17
C ARG A 13 -27.12 34.12 -0.40
N LEU A 14 -25.87 33.92 -0.80
CA LEU A 14 -25.25 32.60 -0.99
C LEU A 14 -25.19 31.77 0.30
N LEU A 15 -24.88 32.37 1.45
CA LEU A 15 -24.82 31.64 2.73
C LEU A 15 -26.21 31.20 3.21
N GLY A 16 -27.23 32.03 3.01
CA GLY A 16 -28.62 31.65 3.32
C GLY A 16 -29.13 30.51 2.39
N LEU A 17 -28.77 30.53 1.13
CA LEU A 17 -29.05 29.44 0.19
C LEU A 17 -28.34 28.16 0.59
N LEU A 18 -27.06 28.24 0.95
CA LEU A 18 -26.29 27.08 1.42
C LEU A 18 -26.94 26.44 2.64
N GLN A 19 -27.33 27.23 3.64
CA GLN A 19 -27.98 26.72 4.86
C GLN A 19 -29.31 26.01 4.51
N ARG A 20 -30.12 26.61 3.63
CA ARG A 20 -31.42 26.06 3.21
C ARG A 20 -31.31 24.78 2.39
N TYR A 21 -30.36 24.73 1.47
CA TYR A 21 -30.23 23.64 0.50
C TYR A 21 -29.10 22.65 0.81
N SER A 22 -28.42 22.77 1.94
CA SER A 22 -27.27 21.93 2.32
C SER A 22 -27.59 20.42 2.24
N THR A 23 -28.78 20.00 2.67
CA THR A 23 -29.18 18.58 2.63
C THR A 23 -29.41 18.09 1.21
N VAL A 24 -30.06 18.89 0.35
CA VAL A 24 -30.25 18.56 -1.07
C VAL A 24 -28.90 18.49 -1.78
N LEU A 25 -28.02 19.43 -1.46
CA LEU A 25 -26.67 19.46 -2.02
C LEU A 25 -25.89 18.18 -1.66
N CYS A 26 -25.96 17.72 -0.42
CA CYS A 26 -25.34 16.46 0.00
C CYS A 26 -25.92 15.24 -0.74
N LEU A 27 -27.26 15.17 -0.88
CA LEU A 27 -27.94 14.09 -1.58
C LEU A 27 -27.64 14.05 -3.08
N LEU A 28 -27.22 15.18 -3.67
CA LEU A 28 -26.81 15.25 -5.08
C LEU A 28 -25.31 14.98 -5.25
N LEU A 29 -24.44 15.60 -4.44
CA LEU A 29 -23.01 15.51 -4.60
C LEU A 29 -22.48 14.10 -4.38
N TYR A 30 -22.96 13.40 -3.37
CA TYR A 30 -22.49 12.06 -3.06
C TYR A 30 -22.73 11.04 -4.20
N PRO A 31 -23.95 10.86 -4.74
CA PRO A 31 -24.15 9.95 -5.88
C PRO A 31 -23.43 10.43 -7.14
N ILE A 32 -23.33 11.74 -7.39
CA ILE A 32 -22.51 12.27 -8.49
C ILE A 32 -21.06 11.83 -8.33
N GLY A 33 -20.50 11.94 -7.12
CA GLY A 33 -19.14 11.49 -6.82
C GLY A 33 -18.96 9.99 -7.09
N LEU A 34 -19.90 9.15 -6.66
CA LEU A 34 -19.89 7.69 -6.93
C LEU A 34 -19.96 7.38 -8.43
N ILE A 35 -20.87 8.04 -9.15
CA ILE A 35 -21.05 7.85 -10.60
C ILE A 35 -19.78 8.29 -11.35
N LEU A 36 -19.22 9.45 -11.01
CA LEU A 36 -17.98 9.93 -11.60
C LEU A 36 -16.83 8.95 -11.31
N PHE A 37 -16.71 8.47 -10.07
CA PHE A 37 -15.67 7.53 -9.70
C PHE A 37 -15.79 6.19 -10.44
N ALA A 38 -17.00 5.65 -10.53
CA ALA A 38 -17.28 4.46 -11.34
C ALA A 38 -17.03 4.70 -12.84
N GLY A 39 -17.31 5.90 -13.31
CA GLY A 39 -17.05 6.32 -14.69
C GLY A 39 -15.57 6.43 -15.07
N LEU A 40 -14.64 6.55 -14.09
CA LEU A 40 -13.20 6.69 -14.39
C LEU A 40 -12.63 5.48 -15.15
N ALA A 41 -13.22 4.31 -15.00
CA ALA A 41 -12.86 3.14 -15.80
C ALA A 41 -13.29 3.25 -17.27
N TRP A 42 -14.17 4.21 -17.62
CA TRP A 42 -14.66 4.40 -18.96
C TRP A 42 -13.67 5.16 -19.83
N LYS A 43 -13.40 4.65 -21.02
CA LYS A 43 -12.37 5.13 -21.94
C LYS A 43 -12.33 6.65 -22.20
N PRO A 44 -13.46 7.39 -22.31
CA PRO A 44 -13.44 8.84 -22.48
C PRO A 44 -12.98 9.63 -21.24
N LEU A 45 -13.03 9.04 -20.04
CA LEU A 45 -12.64 9.66 -18.77
C LEU A 45 -11.25 9.25 -18.30
N ASN A 46 -10.50 8.53 -19.10
CA ASN A 46 -9.11 8.17 -18.82
C ASN A 46 -8.23 8.43 -20.05
N GLU A 47 -6.94 8.60 -19.83
CA GLU A 47 -5.98 8.98 -20.86
C GLU A 47 -5.12 7.79 -21.26
N ARG A 48 -4.51 7.85 -22.46
CA ARG A 48 -3.47 6.90 -22.84
C ARG A 48 -2.20 7.21 -22.08
N THR A 49 -1.49 6.15 -21.68
CA THR A 49 -0.16 6.31 -21.09
C THR A 49 0.81 6.94 -22.10
N TYR A 50 1.66 7.82 -21.61
CA TYR A 50 2.70 8.48 -22.41
C TYR A 50 3.97 8.61 -21.56
N PHE A 51 5.09 8.90 -22.19
CA PHE A 51 6.33 9.19 -21.50
C PHE A 51 6.44 10.67 -21.17
N SER A 52 6.57 10.98 -19.90
CA SER A 52 6.83 12.32 -19.40
C SER A 52 8.30 12.70 -19.56
N ASP A 53 9.20 11.72 -19.41
CA ASP A 53 10.64 11.91 -19.56
C ASP A 53 11.17 11.16 -20.80
N ASN A 54 11.49 11.92 -21.84
CA ASN A 54 11.98 11.38 -23.10
C ASN A 54 13.40 10.80 -23.00
N SER A 55 14.14 11.05 -21.92
CA SER A 55 15.49 10.49 -21.73
C SER A 55 15.51 8.97 -21.53
N LEU A 56 14.36 8.39 -21.22
CA LEU A 56 14.18 6.93 -21.14
C LEU A 56 14.19 6.25 -22.52
N LEU A 57 13.70 6.92 -23.54
CA LEU A 57 13.44 6.35 -24.87
C LEU A 57 14.69 5.75 -25.56
N PRO A 58 15.89 6.37 -25.54
CA PRO A 58 17.06 5.78 -26.19
C PRO A 58 17.43 4.40 -25.65
N GLY A 59 17.31 4.20 -24.33
CA GLY A 59 17.56 2.90 -23.69
C GLY A 59 16.58 1.81 -24.12
N MET A 60 15.38 2.20 -24.53
CA MET A 60 14.35 1.27 -25.01
C MET A 60 14.55 0.88 -26.50
N VAL A 61 15.06 1.79 -27.34
CA VAL A 61 15.19 1.56 -28.78
C VAL A 61 16.36 0.63 -29.12
N GLU A 62 17.49 0.80 -28.46
CA GLU A 62 18.65 -0.05 -28.69
C GLU A 62 18.37 -1.48 -28.21
N ARG A 63 18.61 -2.45 -29.08
CA ARG A 63 18.60 -3.86 -28.67
C ARG A 63 19.90 -4.20 -27.93
N ALA A 64 19.76 -4.83 -26.78
CA ALA A 64 20.90 -5.40 -26.08
C ALA A 64 21.73 -6.27 -27.03
N SER A 65 23.01 -5.94 -27.15
CA SER A 65 23.95 -6.85 -27.74
C SER A 65 23.93 -8.15 -26.92
N ARG A 66 23.84 -9.27 -27.57
CA ARG A 66 23.83 -10.65 -27.07
C ARG A 66 24.17 -10.82 -25.58
N ILE A 67 23.16 -10.88 -24.73
CA ILE A 67 23.31 -11.51 -23.41
C ILE A 67 23.77 -12.94 -23.69
N ALA A 68 24.80 -13.39 -23.00
CA ALA A 68 25.51 -14.64 -23.35
C ALA A 68 24.61 -15.89 -23.23
N GLY A 69 23.48 -15.79 -22.52
CA GLY A 69 22.52 -16.90 -22.37
C GLY A 69 23.02 -18.00 -21.44
N ASN A 70 23.95 -17.69 -20.55
CA ASN A 70 24.52 -18.66 -19.61
C ASN A 70 23.70 -18.83 -18.33
N ALA A 71 22.56 -18.18 -18.23
CA ALA A 71 21.72 -18.22 -17.02
C ALA A 71 21.27 -19.64 -16.65
N GLU A 72 20.99 -20.50 -17.64
CA GLU A 72 20.55 -21.88 -17.37
C GLU A 72 21.67 -22.73 -16.78
N SER A 73 22.90 -22.64 -17.30
CA SER A 73 24.04 -23.36 -16.74
C SER A 73 24.45 -22.87 -15.36
N LEU A 74 24.28 -21.56 -15.10
CA LEU A 74 24.46 -20.99 -13.76
C LEU A 74 23.38 -21.46 -12.79
N LEU A 75 22.14 -21.63 -13.27
CA LEU A 75 21.05 -22.17 -12.46
C LEU A 75 21.34 -23.61 -12.03
N GLU A 76 21.74 -24.47 -12.97
CA GLU A 76 22.09 -25.87 -12.67
C GLU A 76 23.22 -25.97 -11.62
N SER A 77 24.25 -25.12 -11.75
CA SER A 77 25.36 -25.06 -10.79
C SER A 77 24.88 -24.56 -9.41
N LEU A 78 23.99 -23.57 -9.38
CA LEU A 78 23.43 -23.02 -8.15
C LEU A 78 22.50 -24.03 -7.45
N GLU A 79 21.70 -24.77 -8.21
CA GLU A 79 20.81 -25.81 -7.68
C GLU A 79 21.61 -26.93 -6.99
N LEU A 80 22.75 -27.33 -7.56
CA LEU A 80 23.65 -28.29 -6.93
C LEU A 80 24.23 -27.77 -5.61
N GLU A 81 24.69 -26.53 -5.59
CA GLU A 81 25.24 -25.89 -4.38
C GLU A 81 24.20 -25.77 -3.25
N VAL A 82 22.96 -25.36 -3.61
CA VAL A 82 21.86 -25.24 -2.64
C VAL A 82 21.36 -26.62 -2.16
N ALA A 83 21.49 -27.67 -2.99
CA ALA A 83 21.16 -29.02 -2.58
C ALA A 83 22.11 -29.54 -1.50
N GLU A 84 23.40 -29.17 -1.55
CA GLU A 84 24.38 -29.51 -0.52
C GLU A 84 24.22 -28.63 0.74
N HIS A 85 23.90 -27.33 0.55
CA HIS A 85 23.78 -26.34 1.62
C HIS A 85 22.49 -25.54 1.46
N PRO A 86 21.38 -25.87 2.17
CA PRO A 86 20.06 -25.28 1.91
C PRO A 86 19.89 -23.79 2.29
N GLY A 87 20.91 -23.15 2.89
CA GLY A 87 20.98 -21.72 3.16
C GLY A 87 21.44 -20.91 1.94
N LEU A 88 21.58 -19.58 2.12
CA LEU A 88 22.14 -18.71 1.09
C LEU A 88 23.63 -19.09 0.84
N PRO A 89 24.02 -19.54 -0.36
CA PRO A 89 25.39 -19.97 -0.66
C PRO A 89 26.32 -18.77 -0.90
N THR A 90 26.55 -17.97 0.17
CA THR A 90 27.27 -16.69 0.11
C THR A 90 28.68 -16.81 -0.45
N ALA A 91 29.41 -17.89 -0.13
CA ALA A 91 30.77 -18.11 -0.63
C ALA A 91 30.81 -18.35 -2.13
N TRP A 92 29.92 -19.21 -2.65
CA TRP A 92 29.80 -19.50 -4.07
C TRP A 92 29.37 -18.27 -4.87
N LEU A 93 28.31 -17.58 -4.43
CA LEU A 93 27.81 -16.36 -5.05
C LEU A 93 28.86 -15.26 -5.08
N ALA A 94 29.61 -15.07 -3.97
CA ALA A 94 30.69 -14.12 -3.92
C ALA A 94 31.82 -14.47 -4.91
N GLY A 95 32.11 -15.76 -5.09
CA GLY A 95 33.03 -16.24 -6.11
C GLY A 95 32.58 -15.88 -7.53
N GLU A 96 31.30 -16.10 -7.86
CA GLU A 96 30.74 -15.79 -9.19
C GLU A 96 30.75 -14.28 -9.49
N PHE A 97 30.35 -13.43 -8.54
CA PHE A 97 30.40 -11.97 -8.72
C PHE A 97 31.84 -11.45 -8.83
N ARG A 98 32.80 -12.00 -8.05
CA ARG A 98 34.22 -11.65 -8.18
C ARG A 98 34.80 -12.07 -9.52
N ARG A 99 34.43 -13.26 -10.04
CA ARG A 99 34.80 -13.70 -11.42
C ARG A 99 34.25 -12.76 -12.49
N ALA A 100 33.08 -12.16 -12.23
CA ALA A 100 32.54 -11.13 -13.10
C ALA A 100 33.27 -9.76 -12.95
N GLY A 101 34.19 -9.62 -12.00
CA GLY A 101 34.96 -8.39 -11.77
C GLY A 101 34.21 -7.31 -10.98
N LEU A 102 33.29 -7.70 -10.08
CA LEU A 102 32.56 -6.80 -9.20
C LEU A 102 33.19 -6.76 -7.80
N GLU A 103 32.96 -5.65 -7.09
CA GLU A 103 33.25 -5.53 -5.67
C GLU A 103 32.16 -6.26 -4.89
N VAL A 104 32.51 -7.20 -4.01
CA VAL A 104 31.53 -8.08 -3.33
C VAL A 104 31.70 -7.97 -1.83
N TYR A 105 30.58 -7.75 -1.15
CA TYR A 105 30.50 -7.53 0.28
C TYR A 105 29.39 -8.37 0.92
N ARG A 106 29.56 -8.68 2.20
CA ARG A 106 28.56 -9.33 3.03
C ARG A 106 27.89 -8.30 3.94
N HIS A 107 26.65 -8.54 4.27
CA HIS A 107 25.91 -7.67 5.17
C HIS A 107 25.16 -8.53 6.19
N ASN A 108 25.63 -8.48 7.43
CA ASN A 108 25.03 -9.20 8.54
C ASN A 108 24.01 -8.30 9.25
N PHE A 109 22.86 -8.84 9.53
CA PHE A 109 21.81 -8.17 10.27
C PHE A 109 21.17 -9.12 11.30
N SER A 110 20.41 -8.55 12.23
CA SER A 110 19.71 -9.34 13.23
C SER A 110 18.28 -8.85 13.40
N LEU A 111 17.37 -9.77 13.66
CA LEU A 111 15.97 -9.51 13.95
C LEU A 111 15.67 -9.91 15.40
N ALA A 112 15.29 -8.95 16.23
CA ALA A 112 14.70 -9.19 17.54
C ALA A 112 13.16 -9.20 17.38
N TYR A 113 12.59 -10.38 17.09
CA TYR A 113 11.15 -10.47 16.83
C TYR A 113 10.32 -10.01 18.02
N PRO A 114 9.45 -9.01 17.88
CA PRO A 114 8.81 -8.35 19.02
C PRO A 114 7.82 -9.24 19.78
N PHE A 115 7.22 -10.23 19.14
CA PHE A 115 6.17 -11.08 19.73
C PHE A 115 6.64 -12.49 20.10
N GLY A 116 7.91 -12.81 19.92
CA GLY A 116 8.50 -14.13 20.22
C GLY A 116 9.22 -14.19 21.55
N THR A 117 9.73 -15.38 21.87
CA THR A 117 10.54 -15.66 23.06
C THR A 117 11.95 -15.09 22.89
N ARG A 118 12.16 -13.80 22.89
CA ARG A 118 13.48 -13.08 22.89
C ARG A 118 14.61 -13.72 22.07
N GLN A 119 14.31 -14.51 21.05
CA GLN A 119 15.32 -15.08 20.16
C GLN A 119 15.75 -14.02 19.17
N LEU A 120 17.06 -13.84 19.09
CA LEU A 120 17.68 -13.04 18.04
C LEU A 120 17.87 -13.95 16.84
N TYR A 121 17.23 -13.60 15.73
CA TYR A 121 17.43 -14.26 14.45
C TYR A 121 18.52 -13.50 13.67
N HIS A 122 19.51 -14.25 13.17
CA HIS A 122 20.59 -13.67 12.38
C HIS A 122 20.37 -13.99 10.92
N GLY A 123 20.68 -13.04 10.04
CA GLY A 123 20.64 -13.23 8.60
C GLY A 123 21.84 -12.58 7.93
N GLU A 124 22.19 -13.08 6.76
CA GLU A 124 23.30 -12.57 5.94
C GLU A 124 22.79 -12.23 4.54
N ASN A 125 22.97 -10.98 4.12
CA ASN A 125 22.74 -10.55 2.74
C ASN A 125 24.07 -10.51 1.98
N LEU A 126 24.03 -10.79 0.70
CA LEU A 126 25.17 -10.60 -0.20
C LEU A 126 24.88 -9.45 -1.16
N TYR A 127 25.79 -8.50 -1.30
CA TYR A 127 25.67 -7.48 -2.31
C TYR A 127 26.95 -7.26 -3.09
N ALA A 128 26.80 -6.94 -4.38
CA ALA A 128 27.91 -6.68 -5.28
C ALA A 128 27.74 -5.32 -5.96
N ILE A 129 28.80 -4.55 -6.06
CA ILE A 129 28.79 -3.23 -6.68
C ILE A 129 29.61 -3.27 -7.97
N MET A 130 28.95 -2.95 -9.08
CA MET A 130 29.59 -2.65 -10.34
C MET A 130 29.80 -1.14 -10.45
N ARG A 131 31.02 -0.69 -10.36
CA ARG A 131 31.35 0.72 -10.50
C ARG A 131 31.25 1.18 -11.95
N ALA A 132 30.54 2.28 -12.16
CA ALA A 132 30.36 2.86 -13.48
C ALA A 132 31.70 3.37 -14.05
N PRO A 133 32.03 3.08 -15.32
CA PRO A 133 33.26 3.52 -15.93
C PRO A 133 33.26 5.01 -16.32
N ARG A 134 32.08 5.65 -16.46
CA ARG A 134 31.94 6.97 -17.11
C ARG A 134 31.81 8.16 -16.19
N THR A 135 31.41 8.01 -14.92
CA THR A 135 31.05 9.16 -14.07
C THR A 135 31.65 9.11 -12.67
N SER A 136 31.31 10.14 -11.88
CA SER A 136 31.75 10.35 -10.50
C SER A 136 31.15 9.37 -9.47
N ARG A 137 30.36 8.37 -9.89
CA ARG A 137 29.76 7.35 -9.00
C ARG A 137 28.82 7.92 -7.94
N THR A 138 28.12 8.99 -8.28
CA THR A 138 27.18 9.68 -7.37
C THR A 138 25.77 9.10 -7.38
N GLU A 139 25.46 8.25 -8.35
CA GLU A 139 24.15 7.65 -8.55
C GLU A 139 24.27 6.14 -8.76
N ALA A 140 23.25 5.43 -8.32
CA ALA A 140 23.16 3.97 -8.42
C ALA A 140 21.80 3.48 -8.87
N ILE A 141 21.77 2.27 -9.45
CA ILE A 141 20.58 1.49 -9.74
C ILE A 141 20.71 0.16 -9.00
N VAL A 142 19.62 -0.31 -8.37
CA VAL A 142 19.64 -1.57 -7.62
C VAL A 142 18.89 -2.65 -8.38
N ILE A 143 19.45 -3.86 -8.42
CA ILE A 143 18.74 -5.08 -8.80
C ILE A 143 18.74 -5.97 -7.56
N SER A 144 17.55 -6.23 -7.01
CA SER A 144 17.39 -7.04 -5.80
C SER A 144 16.72 -8.37 -6.11
N VAL A 145 17.13 -9.41 -5.41
CA VAL A 145 16.54 -10.76 -5.47
C VAL A 145 16.42 -11.31 -4.06
N PRO A 146 15.22 -11.68 -3.59
CA PRO A 146 15.10 -12.43 -2.36
C PRO A 146 15.57 -13.87 -2.60
N PHE A 147 16.37 -14.42 -1.69
CA PHE A 147 16.76 -15.82 -1.74
C PHE A 147 15.62 -16.71 -1.20
N ARG A 148 15.15 -17.61 -2.05
CA ARG A 148 14.21 -18.68 -1.71
C ARG A 148 14.70 -19.97 -2.33
N ASN A 149 14.88 -20.99 -1.51
CA ASN A 149 15.17 -22.34 -2.02
C ASN A 149 13.90 -23.04 -2.53
N SER A 150 14.05 -24.23 -3.08
CA SER A 150 12.93 -25.03 -3.62
C SER A 150 11.90 -25.47 -2.58
N ALA A 151 12.25 -25.46 -1.29
CA ALA A 151 11.33 -25.79 -0.19
C ALA A 151 10.49 -24.60 0.30
N SER A 152 10.72 -23.40 -0.23
CA SER A 152 9.97 -22.21 0.16
C SER A 152 8.51 -22.27 -0.27
N PRO A 153 7.55 -21.90 0.60
CA PRO A 153 6.13 -21.87 0.24
C PRO A 153 5.78 -20.84 -0.84
N HIS A 154 6.64 -19.85 -1.07
CA HIS A 154 6.46 -18.79 -2.08
C HIS A 154 7.14 -19.09 -3.42
N GLY A 155 7.63 -20.31 -3.62
CA GLY A 155 8.37 -20.72 -4.79
C GLY A 155 9.85 -20.31 -4.77
N SER A 156 10.66 -21.04 -5.51
CA SER A 156 12.11 -20.80 -5.63
C SER A 156 12.39 -19.48 -6.35
N THR A 157 13.52 -18.84 -6.04
CA THR A 157 14.05 -17.67 -6.77
C THR A 157 15.44 -17.92 -7.33
N LEU A 158 15.89 -19.16 -7.37
CA LEU A 158 17.21 -19.52 -7.89
C LEU A 158 17.39 -19.09 -9.36
N ALA A 159 16.31 -19.19 -10.16
CA ALA A 159 16.30 -18.72 -11.54
C ALA A 159 16.56 -17.20 -11.65
N SER A 160 16.03 -16.40 -10.70
CA SER A 160 16.34 -14.96 -10.61
C SER A 160 17.80 -14.71 -10.32
N ILE A 161 18.39 -15.45 -9.38
CA ILE A 161 19.79 -15.31 -9.00
C ILE A 161 20.70 -15.66 -10.19
N ALA A 162 20.42 -16.75 -10.88
CA ALA A 162 21.15 -17.15 -12.08
C ALA A 162 21.07 -16.09 -13.19
N ALA A 163 19.87 -15.53 -13.43
CA ALA A 163 19.66 -14.46 -14.40
C ALA A 163 20.45 -13.19 -14.02
N VAL A 164 20.48 -12.83 -12.74
CA VAL A 164 21.23 -11.67 -12.23
C VAL A 164 22.74 -11.88 -12.35
N LEU A 165 23.25 -13.08 -12.12
CA LEU A 165 24.68 -13.40 -12.33
C LEU A 165 25.08 -13.28 -13.80
N ASP A 166 24.26 -13.76 -14.74
CA ASP A 166 24.50 -13.61 -16.18
C ASP A 166 24.45 -12.12 -16.60
N LEU A 167 23.46 -11.37 -16.07
CA LEU A 167 23.38 -9.93 -16.28
C LEU A 167 24.59 -9.18 -15.72
N ALA A 168 25.10 -9.54 -14.55
CA ALA A 168 26.27 -8.94 -13.95
C ALA A 168 27.51 -9.13 -14.84
N LYS A 169 27.71 -10.34 -15.37
CA LYS A 169 28.78 -10.65 -16.34
C LYS A 169 28.61 -9.84 -17.64
N HIS A 170 27.37 -9.69 -18.11
CA HIS A 170 27.06 -8.89 -19.31
C HIS A 170 27.33 -7.41 -19.07
N PHE A 171 26.81 -6.84 -17.98
CA PHE A 171 26.93 -5.41 -17.68
C PHE A 171 28.39 -4.97 -17.51
N ARG A 172 29.22 -5.80 -16.88
CA ARG A 172 30.66 -5.50 -16.69
C ARG A 172 31.43 -5.32 -17.99
N ARG A 173 30.98 -5.96 -19.06
CA ARG A 173 31.61 -5.85 -20.40
C ARG A 173 31.22 -4.58 -21.14
N GLN A 174 30.17 -3.86 -20.68
CA GLN A 174 29.66 -2.66 -21.33
C GLN A 174 30.28 -1.41 -20.73
N LEU A 175 30.69 -0.48 -21.60
CA LEU A 175 31.34 0.77 -21.19
C LEU A 175 30.41 1.98 -21.12
N TYR A 176 29.13 1.82 -21.47
CA TYR A 176 28.17 2.94 -21.53
C TYR A 176 27.51 3.29 -20.18
N TRP A 177 27.74 2.49 -19.13
CA TRP A 177 27.16 2.75 -17.82
C TRP A 177 27.68 4.05 -17.21
N SER A 178 26.78 4.92 -16.82
CA SER A 178 27.06 6.17 -16.11
C SER A 178 26.66 6.10 -14.64
N LYS A 179 25.81 5.15 -14.26
CA LYS A 179 25.40 4.92 -12.87
C LYS A 179 25.98 3.60 -12.38
N ASP A 180 26.35 3.56 -11.11
CA ASP A 180 26.75 2.31 -10.46
C ASP A 180 25.57 1.34 -10.43
N ILE A 181 25.84 0.05 -10.56
CA ILE A 181 24.80 -0.97 -10.46
C ILE A 181 25.08 -1.85 -9.25
N ILE A 182 24.11 -1.96 -8.36
CA ILE A 182 24.20 -2.74 -7.14
C ILE A 182 23.30 -3.96 -7.30
N PHE A 183 23.88 -5.14 -7.15
CA PHE A 183 23.17 -6.40 -7.10
C PHE A 183 23.05 -6.81 -5.63
N VAL A 184 21.82 -7.07 -5.17
CA VAL A 184 21.53 -7.41 -3.77
C VAL A 184 20.77 -8.72 -3.72
N ILE A 185 21.32 -9.72 -3.05
CA ILE A 185 20.66 -10.99 -2.76
C ILE A 185 20.36 -11.01 -1.28
N THR A 186 19.09 -11.05 -0.91
CA THR A 186 18.64 -10.90 0.48
C THR A 186 18.17 -12.22 1.05
N GLU A 187 18.59 -12.52 2.26
CA GLU A 187 18.06 -13.60 3.09
C GLU A 187 16.84 -13.08 3.87
N HIS A 188 15.91 -13.97 4.22
CA HIS A 188 14.68 -13.62 4.94
C HIS A 188 13.81 -12.57 4.24
N GLU A 189 13.77 -12.58 2.92
CA GLU A 189 12.86 -11.80 2.08
C GLU A 189 12.83 -10.29 2.38
N LEU A 190 11.65 -9.78 2.81
CA LEU A 190 11.47 -8.36 3.09
C LEU A 190 12.31 -7.86 4.28
N VAL A 191 12.54 -8.70 5.29
CA VAL A 191 13.32 -8.32 6.48
C VAL A 191 14.77 -8.05 6.12
N GLY A 192 15.39 -8.95 5.34
CA GLY A 192 16.77 -8.76 4.88
C GLY A 192 16.91 -7.54 3.97
N LEU A 193 15.92 -7.30 3.10
CA LEU A 193 15.90 -6.11 2.24
C LEU A 193 15.73 -4.83 3.05
N GLN A 194 14.84 -4.83 4.06
CA GLN A 194 14.67 -3.67 4.95
C GLN A 194 15.95 -3.37 5.73
N ALA A 195 16.59 -4.40 6.28
CA ALA A 195 17.87 -4.26 6.98
C ALA A 195 18.97 -3.67 6.07
N TRP A 196 19.03 -4.13 4.80
CA TRP A 196 19.99 -3.59 3.85
C TRP A 196 19.71 -2.12 3.51
N LEU A 197 18.43 -1.76 3.30
CA LEU A 197 18.01 -0.38 3.02
C LEU A 197 18.29 0.55 4.20
N ASP A 198 17.99 0.12 5.43
CA ASP A 198 18.27 0.88 6.64
C ASP A 198 19.77 1.11 6.83
N ALA A 199 20.58 0.06 6.64
CA ALA A 199 22.04 0.17 6.67
C ALA A 199 22.58 1.08 5.55
N TYR A 200 21.97 1.04 4.35
CA TYR A 200 22.39 1.88 3.22
C TYR A 200 22.12 3.37 3.47
N HIS A 201 20.96 3.68 4.03
CA HIS A 201 20.53 5.06 4.30
C HIS A 201 20.90 5.57 5.69
N LEU A 202 21.51 4.74 6.55
CA LEU A 202 21.83 5.07 7.95
C LEU A 202 20.60 5.49 8.76
N VAL A 203 19.51 4.78 8.59
CA VAL A 203 18.25 5.01 9.27
C VAL A 203 17.85 3.74 10.02
N GLU A 204 17.30 3.89 11.19
CA GLU A 204 16.65 2.81 11.92
C GLU A 204 15.13 2.94 11.74
N THR A 205 14.59 2.22 10.77
CA THR A 205 13.13 2.19 10.51
C THR A 205 12.36 1.61 11.69
N SER A 206 12.93 0.60 12.33
CA SER A 206 12.33 -0.23 13.37
C SER A 206 13.29 -0.35 14.56
N PRO A 207 13.44 0.70 15.37
CA PRO A 207 14.40 0.73 16.47
C PRO A 207 14.21 -0.46 17.41
N GLY A 208 15.29 -1.21 17.64
CA GLY A 208 15.27 -2.36 18.55
C GLY A 208 14.62 -3.63 18.00
N VAL A 209 14.03 -3.61 16.79
CA VAL A 209 13.42 -4.78 16.13
C VAL A 209 14.33 -5.29 15.03
N ILE A 210 14.63 -4.49 14.02
CA ILE A 210 15.63 -4.81 13.00
C ILE A 210 16.91 -4.08 13.36
N LEU A 211 17.96 -4.85 13.60
CA LEU A 211 19.32 -4.34 13.81
C LEU A 211 20.02 -4.42 12.46
N PRO A 212 20.11 -3.30 11.72
CA PRO A 212 20.51 -3.34 10.32
C PRO A 212 22.00 -3.64 10.11
N GLY A 213 22.81 -3.62 11.14
CA GLY A 213 24.25 -3.84 11.00
C GLY A 213 24.96 -2.73 10.21
N TYR A 214 26.10 -3.07 9.59
CA TYR A 214 26.94 -2.12 8.87
C TYR A 214 27.23 -2.60 7.44
N LEU A 215 27.25 -1.66 6.49
CA LEU A 215 27.69 -1.91 5.12
C LEU A 215 29.13 -1.43 4.93
N GLU A 216 30.02 -2.33 4.53
CA GLU A 216 31.44 -2.03 4.27
C GLU A 216 31.63 -1.03 3.12
N ALA A 217 30.77 -1.10 2.10
CA ALA A 217 30.80 -0.18 0.97
C ALA A 217 29.41 0.25 0.55
N ARG A 218 29.33 1.45 0.04
CA ARG A 218 28.13 2.04 -0.55
C ARG A 218 28.46 2.66 -1.90
N SER A 219 27.42 2.93 -2.67
CA SER A 219 27.49 3.75 -3.86
C SER A 219 26.79 5.08 -3.63
N GLY A 220 26.48 5.80 -4.69
CA GLY A 220 25.75 7.05 -4.63
C GLY A 220 24.24 6.88 -4.33
N SER A 221 23.49 7.92 -4.61
CA SER A 221 22.04 7.94 -4.42
C SER A 221 21.34 6.95 -5.35
N ILE A 222 20.49 6.09 -4.80
CA ILE A 222 19.74 5.11 -5.59
C ILE A 222 18.61 5.83 -6.38
N MET A 223 18.65 5.72 -7.69
CA MET A 223 17.69 6.34 -8.61
C MET A 223 16.44 5.48 -8.84
N ALA A 224 16.67 4.19 -9.05
CA ALA A 224 15.60 3.21 -9.22
C ALA A 224 16.07 1.82 -8.77
N ALA A 225 15.09 0.93 -8.54
CA ALA A 225 15.35 -0.46 -8.23
C ALA A 225 14.44 -1.40 -9.03
N VAL A 226 14.96 -2.57 -9.38
CA VAL A 226 14.20 -3.67 -9.98
C VAL A 226 14.36 -4.88 -9.08
N ASN A 227 13.24 -5.34 -8.52
CA ASN A 227 13.22 -6.59 -7.78
C ASN A 227 12.83 -7.73 -8.73
N LEU A 228 13.52 -8.85 -8.68
CA LEU A 228 13.32 -9.97 -9.60
C LEU A 228 12.96 -11.24 -8.83
N GLU A 229 11.81 -11.84 -9.16
CA GLU A 229 11.27 -13.03 -8.51
C GLU A 229 10.82 -14.06 -9.56
N LEU A 230 11.77 -14.64 -10.30
CA LEU A 230 11.49 -15.70 -11.30
C LEU A 230 11.50 -17.05 -10.61
N GLN A 231 10.40 -17.79 -10.71
CA GLN A 231 10.23 -19.05 -9.98
C GLN A 231 10.83 -20.26 -10.71
N ASP A 232 10.96 -20.18 -12.05
CA ASP A 232 11.50 -21.26 -12.88
C ASP A 232 12.28 -20.66 -14.06
N LYS A 233 13.07 -21.51 -14.76
CA LYS A 233 13.73 -21.19 -16.03
C LYS A 233 12.74 -21.02 -17.19
N HIS A 234 11.59 -21.66 -17.11
CA HIS A 234 10.50 -21.56 -18.08
C HIS A 234 9.32 -20.78 -17.45
N ILE A 235 9.07 -19.61 -17.97
CA ILE A 235 8.10 -18.65 -17.45
C ILE A 235 6.95 -18.55 -18.45
N ASP A 236 5.71 -18.61 -17.99
CA ASP A 236 4.53 -18.39 -18.83
C ASP A 236 4.26 -16.91 -19.02
N GLN A 237 4.31 -16.15 -17.94
CA GLN A 237 4.06 -14.72 -17.94
C GLN A 237 4.83 -14.02 -16.82
N ILE A 238 5.08 -12.74 -17.00
CA ILE A 238 5.62 -11.85 -15.97
C ILE A 238 4.49 -11.05 -15.33
N ASP A 239 4.34 -11.20 -14.04
CA ASP A 239 3.47 -10.32 -13.26
C ASP A 239 4.28 -9.10 -12.76
N VAL A 240 3.92 -7.93 -13.26
CA VAL A 240 4.53 -6.66 -12.88
C VAL A 240 3.84 -6.14 -11.62
N LYS A 241 4.55 -6.15 -10.48
CA LYS A 241 4.09 -5.66 -9.20
C LYS A 241 4.52 -4.21 -8.99
N ILE A 242 3.56 -3.34 -8.63
CA ILE A 242 3.77 -1.91 -8.49
C ILE A 242 3.30 -1.32 -7.16
N PHE A 243 2.44 -2.02 -6.39
CA PHE A 243 1.93 -1.48 -5.13
C PHE A 243 2.98 -1.58 -4.03
N GLY A 244 3.37 -0.42 -3.53
CA GLY A 244 4.32 -0.30 -2.45
C GLY A 244 3.67 -0.16 -1.07
N LEU A 245 4.53 -0.01 -0.07
CA LEU A 245 4.13 0.21 1.31
C LEU A 245 3.22 1.44 1.42
N ASN A 246 2.17 1.35 2.23
CA ASN A 246 1.16 2.39 2.42
C ASN A 246 0.40 2.80 1.15
N GLY A 247 0.39 1.94 0.12
CA GLY A 247 -0.29 2.21 -1.15
C GLY A 247 0.47 3.16 -2.08
N GLN A 248 1.75 3.38 -1.84
CA GLN A 248 2.60 4.18 -2.72
C GLN A 248 2.80 3.49 -4.07
N LEU A 249 2.99 4.28 -5.11
CA LEU A 249 3.19 3.82 -6.48
C LEU A 249 4.53 4.32 -7.03
N PRO A 250 5.19 3.57 -7.92
CA PRO A 250 6.34 4.07 -8.66
C PRO A 250 5.92 5.11 -9.69
N ASN A 251 6.88 5.84 -10.22
CA ASN A 251 6.64 6.75 -11.34
C ASN A 251 6.08 5.96 -12.55
N LEU A 252 5.03 6.50 -13.18
CA LEU A 252 4.34 5.86 -14.30
C LEU A 252 5.28 5.63 -15.50
N ASP A 253 6.27 6.49 -15.73
CA ASP A 253 7.25 6.33 -16.81
C ASP A 253 8.08 5.03 -16.62
N LEU A 254 8.41 4.65 -15.38
CA LEU A 254 9.10 3.39 -15.10
C LEU A 254 8.22 2.18 -15.45
N VAL A 255 6.92 2.25 -15.11
CA VAL A 255 5.94 1.19 -15.44
C VAL A 255 5.75 1.08 -16.95
N ASN A 256 5.62 2.22 -17.65
CA ASN A 256 5.50 2.26 -19.11
C ASN A 256 6.75 1.69 -19.79
N THR A 257 7.94 2.07 -19.32
CA THR A 257 9.20 1.53 -19.83
C THR A 257 9.25 0.01 -19.69
N CYS A 258 8.87 -0.51 -18.52
CA CYS A 258 8.82 -1.94 -18.27
C CYS A 258 7.85 -2.65 -19.22
N LYS A 259 6.63 -2.14 -19.34
CA LYS A 259 5.60 -2.68 -20.24
C LYS A 259 6.06 -2.73 -21.70
N ASP A 260 6.59 -1.61 -22.22
CA ASP A 260 7.00 -1.53 -23.62
C ASP A 260 8.19 -2.43 -23.92
N LEU A 261 9.09 -2.63 -22.96
CA LEU A 261 10.18 -3.62 -23.08
C LEU A 261 9.66 -5.05 -23.08
N LEU A 262 8.68 -5.39 -22.23
CA LEU A 262 8.03 -6.71 -22.22
C LEU A 262 7.35 -7.00 -23.56
N LEU A 263 6.61 -6.03 -24.10
CA LEU A 263 5.97 -6.13 -25.42
C LEU A 263 7.01 -6.31 -26.54
N ARG A 264 8.10 -5.56 -26.51
CA ARG A 264 9.18 -5.64 -27.50
C ARG A 264 9.87 -7.01 -27.52
N GLU A 265 10.15 -7.54 -26.35
CA GLU A 265 10.78 -8.86 -26.20
C GLU A 265 9.76 -10.00 -26.33
N ARG A 266 8.49 -9.70 -26.58
CA ARG A 266 7.37 -10.65 -26.72
C ARG A 266 7.21 -11.54 -25.48
N VAL A 267 7.43 -10.97 -24.31
CA VAL A 267 7.23 -11.63 -23.02
C VAL A 267 5.77 -11.35 -22.60
N PRO A 268 4.94 -12.38 -22.43
CA PRO A 268 3.60 -12.21 -21.89
C PRO A 268 3.66 -11.58 -20.50
N TYR A 269 2.77 -10.64 -20.22
CA TYR A 269 2.74 -9.97 -18.91
C TYR A 269 1.33 -9.71 -18.43
N VAL A 270 1.22 -9.57 -17.14
CA VAL A 270 0.04 -9.08 -16.41
C VAL A 270 0.47 -7.98 -15.45
N LEU A 271 -0.47 -7.14 -15.04
CA LEU A 271 -0.23 -6.09 -14.07
C LEU A 271 -0.98 -6.43 -12.78
N GLU A 272 -0.25 -6.70 -11.70
CA GLU A 272 -0.82 -7.12 -10.41
C GLU A 272 -1.78 -8.32 -10.55
N GLY A 273 -1.39 -9.31 -11.35
CA GLY A 273 -2.17 -10.53 -11.60
C GLY A 273 -3.36 -10.37 -12.54
N ARG A 274 -3.43 -9.27 -13.33
CA ARG A 274 -4.58 -8.98 -14.19
C ARG A 274 -4.17 -8.77 -15.63
N MET A 275 -4.96 -9.37 -16.51
CA MET A 275 -4.85 -9.20 -17.95
C MET A 275 -5.58 -7.92 -18.40
N ASP A 276 -5.08 -7.33 -19.47
CA ASP A 276 -5.78 -6.23 -20.13
C ASP A 276 -7.07 -6.70 -20.81
N PRO A 277 -8.11 -5.84 -20.85
CA PRO A 277 -9.33 -6.14 -21.58
C PRO A 277 -9.07 -6.14 -23.09
N GLU A 278 -9.44 -7.22 -23.78
CA GLU A 278 -9.25 -7.38 -25.24
C GLU A 278 -10.01 -6.32 -26.08
N GLU A 279 -11.19 -5.89 -25.64
CA GLU A 279 -11.98 -4.86 -26.32
C GLU A 279 -12.49 -3.77 -25.37
N SER A 280 -11.93 -2.57 -25.47
CA SER A 280 -12.27 -1.45 -24.59
C SER A 280 -13.49 -0.62 -25.01
N ARG A 281 -14.15 -0.89 -26.15
CA ARG A 281 -15.30 -0.12 -26.65
C ARG A 281 -16.66 -0.73 -26.37
N SER A 282 -16.71 -2.03 -26.05
CA SER A 282 -17.94 -2.74 -25.70
C SER A 282 -18.28 -2.56 -24.22
N PHE A 283 -19.55 -2.80 -23.85
CA PHE A 283 -19.96 -2.84 -22.44
C PHE A 283 -19.19 -3.90 -21.65
N HIS A 284 -18.85 -5.02 -22.30
CA HIS A 284 -18.05 -6.08 -21.69
C HIS A 284 -16.62 -5.59 -21.39
N GLY A 285 -15.98 -4.86 -22.30
CA GLY A 285 -14.67 -4.25 -22.08
C GLY A 285 -14.68 -3.21 -20.97
N TRP A 286 -15.73 -2.39 -20.87
CA TRP A 286 -15.91 -1.47 -19.74
C TRP A 286 -16.07 -2.21 -18.41
N LYS A 287 -16.89 -3.26 -18.36
CA LYS A 287 -17.07 -4.09 -17.16
C LYS A 287 -15.73 -4.69 -16.69
N HIS A 288 -14.94 -5.21 -17.61
CA HIS A 288 -13.61 -5.76 -17.30
C HIS A 288 -12.65 -4.68 -16.75
N ALA A 289 -12.60 -3.51 -17.41
CA ALA A 289 -11.80 -2.38 -16.95
C ALA A 289 -12.25 -1.88 -15.56
N ALA A 290 -13.56 -1.83 -15.32
CA ALA A 290 -14.13 -1.45 -14.03
C ALA A 290 -13.79 -2.49 -12.94
N THR A 291 -13.82 -3.77 -13.27
CA THR A 291 -13.40 -4.85 -12.33
C THR A 291 -11.92 -4.72 -12.00
N ASN A 292 -11.05 -4.49 -12.98
CA ASN A 292 -9.63 -4.24 -12.77
C ASN A 292 -9.40 -3.00 -11.89
N PHE A 293 -10.13 -1.93 -12.16
CA PHE A 293 -10.05 -0.67 -11.40
C PHE A 293 -10.47 -0.86 -9.93
N VAL A 294 -11.62 -1.49 -9.67
CA VAL A 294 -12.09 -1.76 -8.30
C VAL A 294 -11.12 -2.67 -7.55
N SER A 295 -10.61 -3.68 -8.21
CA SER A 295 -9.67 -4.62 -7.61
C SER A 295 -8.30 -3.94 -7.32
N GLN A 296 -7.83 -3.00 -8.17
CA GLN A 296 -6.66 -2.17 -7.84
C GLN A 296 -6.89 -1.34 -6.58
N ILE A 297 -8.06 -0.70 -6.48
CA ILE A 297 -8.46 0.06 -5.30
C ILE A 297 -8.42 -0.84 -4.06
N ALA A 298 -8.96 -2.05 -4.13
CA ALA A 298 -8.98 -2.98 -3.01
C ALA A 298 -7.56 -3.38 -2.57
N ILE A 299 -6.67 -3.72 -3.51
CA ILE A 299 -5.29 -4.11 -3.18
C ILE A 299 -4.50 -2.91 -2.64
N GLN A 300 -4.55 -1.75 -3.31
CA GLN A 300 -3.83 -0.57 -2.87
C GLN A 300 -4.31 -0.08 -1.49
N ALA A 301 -5.61 -0.22 -1.19
CA ALA A 301 -6.19 0.17 0.10
C ALA A 301 -5.64 -0.64 1.28
N THR A 302 -5.15 -1.86 1.05
CA THR A 302 -4.52 -2.65 2.12
C THR A 302 -3.27 -1.98 2.68
N GLY A 303 -2.56 -1.18 1.86
CA GLY A 303 -1.30 -0.55 2.22
C GLY A 303 -0.12 -1.52 2.35
N ALA A 304 -0.34 -2.82 2.17
CA ALA A 304 0.72 -3.82 2.19
C ALA A 304 1.49 -3.80 0.86
N PRO A 305 2.82 -3.93 0.88
CA PRO A 305 3.61 -4.00 -0.35
C PRO A 305 3.34 -5.32 -1.07
N SER A 306 3.13 -5.28 -2.39
CA SER A 306 2.87 -6.49 -3.18
C SER A 306 4.12 -7.36 -3.41
N ALA A 307 5.32 -6.80 -3.19
CA ALA A 307 6.61 -7.49 -3.21
C ALA A 307 7.74 -6.58 -2.66
N GLY A 308 9.02 -7.04 -2.74
CA GLY A 308 10.18 -6.34 -2.19
C GLY A 308 10.38 -4.89 -2.69
N HIS A 309 9.94 -4.56 -3.91
CA HIS A 309 10.03 -3.20 -4.43
C HIS A 309 9.34 -2.15 -3.53
N GLY A 310 8.29 -2.55 -2.82
CA GLY A 310 7.52 -1.63 -1.99
C GLY A 310 8.30 -1.01 -0.84
N LEU A 311 9.37 -1.63 -0.37
CA LEU A 311 10.24 -1.09 0.67
C LEU A 311 11.13 0.05 0.15
N PHE A 312 11.51 0.01 -1.13
CA PHE A 312 12.27 1.09 -1.78
C PHE A 312 11.49 2.40 -1.84
N HIS A 313 10.16 2.32 -2.02
CA HIS A 313 9.30 3.51 -2.10
C HIS A 313 9.36 4.37 -0.84
N ARG A 314 9.55 3.77 0.34
CA ARG A 314 9.74 4.49 1.59
C ARG A 314 10.92 5.48 1.54
N PHE A 315 11.97 5.13 0.81
CA PHE A 315 13.17 5.96 0.61
C PHE A 315 13.08 6.84 -0.65
N ALA A 316 11.88 7.04 -1.19
CA ALA A 316 11.62 7.76 -2.44
C ALA A 316 12.39 7.18 -3.65
N ILE A 317 12.70 5.89 -3.63
CA ILE A 317 13.34 5.16 -4.72
C ILE A 317 12.25 4.53 -5.57
N GLN A 318 12.28 4.79 -6.88
CA GLN A 318 11.31 4.24 -7.81
C GLN A 318 11.64 2.77 -8.08
N ALA A 319 10.69 1.88 -7.81
CA ALA A 319 10.93 0.45 -7.91
C ALA A 319 9.71 -0.32 -8.38
N LEU A 320 9.94 -1.45 -9.03
CA LEU A 320 8.92 -2.43 -9.39
C LEU A 320 9.48 -3.85 -9.24
N THR A 321 8.59 -4.84 -9.16
CA THR A 321 8.98 -6.25 -9.14
C THR A 321 8.50 -6.94 -10.40
N LEU A 322 9.39 -7.71 -11.01
CA LEU A 322 9.09 -8.65 -12.08
C LEU A 322 9.00 -10.05 -11.47
N ARG A 323 7.77 -10.56 -11.31
CA ARG A 323 7.52 -11.91 -10.83
C ARG A 323 7.22 -12.82 -12.01
N GLY A 324 8.07 -13.80 -12.22
CA GLY A 324 7.87 -14.84 -13.24
C GLY A 324 7.05 -15.99 -12.66
N GLU A 325 5.87 -16.25 -13.23
CA GLU A 325 5.04 -17.38 -12.85
C GLU A 325 5.51 -18.66 -13.54
N PRO A 326 5.47 -19.82 -12.83
CA PRO A 326 5.93 -21.08 -13.38
C PRO A 326 5.03 -21.57 -14.51
N LYS A 327 5.57 -22.47 -15.32
CA LYS A 327 4.95 -23.07 -16.50
C LYS A 327 3.59 -23.70 -16.20
N VAL A 328 2.55 -23.26 -16.94
CA VAL A 328 1.28 -23.97 -17.06
C VAL A 328 1.30 -24.81 -18.35
N PRO A 329 0.96 -26.10 -18.31
CA PRO A 329 0.96 -26.95 -19.52
C PRO A 329 0.05 -26.38 -20.62
N GLY A 330 0.58 -26.28 -21.84
CA GLY A 330 -0.18 -25.81 -23.01
C GLY A 330 0.06 -24.37 -23.44
N TYR A 331 0.78 -23.55 -22.66
CA TYR A 331 1.14 -22.18 -23.02
C TYR A 331 2.56 -22.07 -23.60
N ARG A 332 2.81 -20.98 -24.33
CA ARG A 332 4.13 -20.67 -24.89
C ARG A 332 5.04 -20.17 -23.76
N HIS A 333 6.21 -20.80 -23.62
CA HIS A 333 7.17 -20.45 -22.58
C HIS A 333 8.15 -19.39 -23.05
N VAL A 334 8.61 -18.59 -22.11
CA VAL A 334 9.70 -17.64 -22.26
C VAL A 334 10.86 -18.09 -21.37
N GLY A 335 12.06 -18.20 -21.93
CA GLY A 335 13.26 -18.50 -21.16
C GLY A 335 13.79 -17.27 -20.40
N LEU A 336 14.85 -17.46 -19.63
CA LEU A 336 15.48 -16.40 -18.83
C LEU A 336 16.11 -15.28 -19.69
N THR A 337 16.60 -15.58 -20.89
CA THR A 337 17.29 -14.61 -21.76
C THR A 337 16.40 -13.44 -22.21
N PRO A 338 15.14 -13.62 -22.69
CA PRO A 338 14.25 -12.49 -22.97
C PRO A 338 13.97 -11.62 -21.75
N VAL A 339 13.76 -12.24 -20.58
CA VAL A 339 13.54 -11.49 -19.32
C VAL A 339 14.81 -10.69 -18.95
N GLY A 340 15.98 -11.30 -19.10
CA GLY A 340 17.26 -10.61 -18.92
C GLY A 340 17.39 -9.37 -19.81
N ARG A 341 16.94 -9.45 -21.09
CA ARG A 341 16.92 -8.28 -22.00
C ARG A 341 15.95 -7.20 -21.57
N VAL A 342 14.82 -7.56 -20.98
CA VAL A 342 13.87 -6.59 -20.38
C VAL A 342 14.54 -5.85 -19.22
N VAL A 343 15.17 -6.57 -18.30
CA VAL A 343 15.86 -5.97 -17.14
C VAL A 343 17.02 -5.08 -17.61
N GLU A 344 17.83 -5.54 -18.58
CA GLU A 344 18.91 -4.74 -19.15
C GLU A 344 18.39 -3.47 -19.81
N GLY A 345 17.33 -3.55 -20.61
CA GLY A 345 16.70 -2.39 -21.23
C GLY A 345 16.16 -1.40 -20.20
N LEU A 346 15.57 -1.89 -19.11
CA LEU A 346 15.06 -1.09 -18.00
C LEU A 346 16.19 -0.33 -17.29
N VAL A 347 17.24 -1.05 -16.91
CA VAL A 347 18.43 -0.46 -16.26
C VAL A 347 19.11 0.55 -17.21
N ARG A 348 19.21 0.27 -18.50
CA ARG A 348 19.78 1.18 -19.49
C ARG A 348 18.93 2.43 -19.68
N SER A 349 17.60 2.31 -19.70
CA SER A 349 16.70 3.47 -19.76
C SER A 349 16.88 4.38 -18.55
N VAL A 350 16.92 3.82 -17.35
CA VAL A 350 17.17 4.57 -16.10
C VAL A 350 18.59 5.15 -16.08
N ASN A 351 19.59 4.45 -16.65
CA ASN A 351 20.95 4.96 -16.76
C ASN A 351 21.05 6.27 -17.56
N ASN A 352 20.13 6.52 -18.51
CA ASN A 352 20.09 7.72 -19.31
C ASN A 352 19.41 8.92 -18.61
N LEU A 353 18.73 8.71 -17.49
CA LEU A 353 18.13 9.79 -16.73
C LEU A 353 19.21 10.74 -16.18
N LEU A 354 19.07 12.02 -16.45
CA LEU A 354 19.95 13.08 -15.93
C LEU A 354 19.52 13.57 -14.56
N GLN A 355 18.24 13.42 -14.23
CA GLN A 355 17.63 13.83 -12.97
C GLN A 355 16.77 12.70 -12.41
N ARG A 356 16.48 12.74 -11.11
CA ARG A 356 15.49 11.83 -10.53
C ARG A 356 14.12 12.05 -11.17
N PHE A 357 13.30 11.01 -11.19
CA PHE A 357 11.90 11.14 -11.53
C PHE A 357 11.26 12.23 -10.68
N HIS A 358 10.84 13.33 -11.28
CA HIS A 358 10.45 14.55 -10.55
C HIS A 358 9.04 15.06 -10.88
N ARG A 359 8.37 14.51 -11.89
CA ARG A 359 7.01 14.91 -12.26
C ARG A 359 5.97 14.16 -11.44
N SER A 360 4.73 14.70 -11.33
CA SER A 360 3.62 14.18 -10.53
C SER A 360 3.04 12.84 -11.02
N PHE A 361 3.82 12.03 -11.70
CA PHE A 361 3.45 10.73 -12.25
C PHE A 361 3.51 9.59 -11.22
N PHE A 362 3.25 9.91 -9.95
CA PHE A 362 3.15 8.96 -8.84
C PHE A 362 1.70 8.73 -8.39
N TYR A 363 0.78 9.55 -8.87
CA TYR A 363 -0.62 9.55 -8.45
C TYR A 363 -1.51 9.20 -9.63
N TYR A 364 -1.78 7.93 -9.81
CA TYR A 364 -2.54 7.41 -10.93
C TYR A 364 -3.29 6.12 -10.57
N TYR A 365 -4.30 5.79 -11.38
CA TYR A 365 -4.86 4.44 -11.45
C TYR A 365 -4.68 3.90 -12.87
N LEU A 366 -4.59 2.59 -13.01
CA LEU A 366 -4.43 1.88 -14.28
C LEU A 366 -5.65 0.99 -14.57
N PRO A 367 -6.69 1.48 -15.25
CA PRO A 367 -7.81 0.65 -15.70
C PRO A 367 -7.37 -0.43 -16.70
N SER A 368 -6.32 -0.16 -17.47
CA SER A 368 -5.60 -1.08 -18.34
C SER A 368 -4.12 -0.69 -18.43
N SER A 369 -3.28 -1.55 -18.97
CA SER A 369 -1.84 -1.27 -19.04
C SER A 369 -1.49 -0.09 -19.98
N ASP A 370 -2.37 0.23 -20.94
CA ASP A 370 -2.21 1.31 -21.92
C ASP A 370 -2.92 2.62 -21.54
N ARG A 371 -3.64 2.63 -20.41
CA ARG A 371 -4.45 3.76 -19.99
C ARG A 371 -4.32 4.03 -18.50
N TYR A 372 -4.36 5.32 -18.14
CA TYR A 372 -4.28 5.75 -16.76
C TYR A 372 -5.32 6.81 -16.44
N VAL A 373 -5.67 6.91 -15.17
CA VAL A 373 -6.50 7.99 -14.61
C VAL A 373 -5.60 8.91 -13.80
N SER A 374 -5.49 10.16 -14.20
CA SER A 374 -4.66 11.13 -13.49
C SER A 374 -5.32 11.63 -12.21
N ILE A 375 -4.49 12.19 -11.31
CA ILE A 375 -4.92 12.81 -10.06
C ILE A 375 -6.04 13.84 -10.25
N ALA A 376 -6.04 14.60 -11.35
CA ALA A 376 -7.05 15.62 -11.60
C ALA A 376 -8.47 15.04 -11.70
N TYR A 377 -8.62 13.88 -12.33
CA TYR A 377 -9.92 13.22 -12.49
C TYR A 377 -10.41 12.54 -11.20
N TYR A 378 -9.57 11.75 -10.55
CA TYR A 378 -10.04 11.01 -9.38
C TYR A 378 -10.20 11.92 -8.14
N MET A 379 -9.38 12.97 -7.98
CA MET A 379 -9.56 13.93 -6.88
C MET A 379 -10.81 14.79 -7.06
N THR A 380 -11.21 15.07 -8.29
CA THR A 380 -12.49 15.71 -8.57
C THR A 380 -13.66 14.82 -8.11
N ALA A 381 -13.66 13.54 -8.47
CA ALA A 381 -14.69 12.59 -8.03
C ALA A 381 -14.69 12.44 -6.49
N PHE A 382 -13.51 12.35 -5.88
CA PHE A 382 -13.35 12.32 -4.42
C PHE A 382 -13.87 13.60 -3.74
N GLY A 383 -13.60 14.77 -4.34
CA GLY A 383 -14.12 16.05 -3.89
C GLY A 383 -15.66 16.12 -3.89
N PHE A 384 -16.31 15.53 -4.89
CA PHE A 384 -17.77 15.39 -4.90
C PHE A 384 -18.26 14.43 -3.80
N LEU A 385 -17.58 13.31 -3.57
CA LEU A 385 -17.93 12.37 -2.48
C LEU A 385 -17.91 13.04 -1.11
N THR A 386 -16.89 13.83 -0.81
CA THR A 386 -16.67 14.44 0.52
C THR A 386 -17.23 15.85 0.64
N GLY A 387 -17.43 16.55 -0.47
CA GLY A 387 -17.87 17.94 -0.52
C GLY A 387 -19.23 18.17 0.16
N GLY A 388 -20.14 17.18 0.09
CA GLY A 388 -21.40 17.22 0.79
C GLY A 388 -21.23 17.38 2.31
N VAL A 389 -20.29 16.67 2.92
CA VAL A 389 -19.99 16.76 4.36
C VAL A 389 -19.43 18.14 4.70
N LEU A 390 -18.57 18.71 3.85
CA LEU A 390 -18.01 20.04 4.04
C LEU A 390 -19.10 21.12 3.99
N PHE A 391 -20.00 21.07 3.01
CA PHE A 391 -21.12 22.02 2.92
C PHE A 391 -22.09 21.88 4.09
N LYS A 392 -22.30 20.65 4.57
CA LYS A 392 -23.12 20.42 5.77
C LYS A 392 -22.47 20.94 7.04
N ALA A 393 -21.16 20.77 7.18
CA ALA A 393 -20.39 21.34 8.30
C ALA A 393 -20.49 22.88 8.30
N LEU A 394 -20.34 23.52 7.13
CA LEU A 394 -20.49 24.97 7.00
C LEU A 394 -21.92 25.42 7.33
N ALA A 395 -22.95 24.71 6.87
CA ALA A 395 -24.34 25.02 7.20
C ALA A 395 -24.61 24.90 8.70
N LEU A 396 -24.07 23.88 9.38
CA LEU A 396 -24.18 23.74 10.85
C LEU A 396 -23.44 24.85 11.60
N LEU A 397 -22.28 25.27 11.11
CA LEU A 397 -21.56 26.40 11.69
C LEU A 397 -22.41 27.67 11.61
N LEU A 398 -23.02 27.97 10.47
CA LEU A 398 -23.91 29.11 10.28
C LEU A 398 -25.14 29.02 11.20
N GLU A 399 -25.72 27.83 11.32
CA GLU A 399 -26.85 27.59 12.24
C GLU A 399 -26.47 27.82 13.69
N LEU A 400 -25.30 27.35 14.13
CA LEU A 400 -24.79 27.59 15.49
C LEU A 400 -24.53 29.06 15.76
N MET A 401 -23.99 29.81 14.78
CA MET A 401 -23.79 31.26 14.87
C MET A 401 -25.12 32.02 14.94
N ASP A 402 -26.18 31.56 14.25
CA ASP A 402 -27.51 32.18 14.28
C ASP A 402 -28.22 31.95 15.61
N GLN A 403 -28.20 30.72 16.10
CA GLN A 403 -28.87 30.39 17.37
C GLN A 403 -28.15 30.94 18.60
N HIS A 404 -26.82 31.10 18.55
CA HIS A 404 -25.98 31.48 19.68
C HIS A 404 -24.90 32.50 19.32
N PRO A 405 -25.25 33.73 18.82
CA PRO A 405 -24.29 34.66 18.22
C PRO A 405 -23.18 35.13 19.17
N SER A 406 -23.45 35.22 20.47
CA SER A 406 -22.47 35.68 21.47
C SER A 406 -21.61 34.57 22.07
N VAL A 407 -22.03 33.28 21.96
CA VAL A 407 -21.39 32.16 22.68
C VAL A 407 -21.00 30.99 21.82
N TYR A 408 -21.20 31.04 20.48
CA TYR A 408 -20.92 29.91 19.59
C TYR A 408 -19.47 29.41 19.69
N LEU A 409 -18.48 30.31 19.81
CA LEU A 409 -17.09 29.92 20.02
C LEU A 409 -16.89 29.22 21.37
N THR A 410 -17.55 29.68 22.42
CA THR A 410 -17.48 29.04 23.73
C THR A 410 -18.08 27.63 23.69
N LEU A 411 -19.18 27.42 22.95
CA LEU A 411 -19.79 26.11 22.76
C LEU A 411 -18.83 25.16 22.02
N LEU A 412 -18.13 25.64 21.00
CA LEU A 412 -17.11 24.85 20.27
C LEU A 412 -15.92 24.51 21.19
N TRP A 413 -15.42 25.51 21.95
CA TRP A 413 -14.32 25.29 22.90
C TRP A 413 -14.69 24.30 24.01
N ARG A 414 -15.94 24.27 24.46
CA ARG A 414 -16.43 23.28 25.43
C ARG A 414 -16.58 21.88 24.83
N ALA A 415 -16.81 21.76 23.53
CA ALA A 415 -16.93 20.48 22.83
C ALA A 415 -15.57 19.90 22.45
N LEU A 416 -14.54 20.73 22.25
CA LEU A 416 -13.22 20.31 21.83
C LEU A 416 -12.52 19.29 22.76
N PRO A 417 -12.55 19.45 24.11
CA PRO A 417 -11.95 18.49 25.05
C PRO A 417 -12.52 17.07 24.89
N PHE A 418 -13.77 16.96 24.48
CA PHE A 418 -14.37 15.66 24.19
C PHE A 418 -13.71 14.98 22.98
N VAL A 419 -13.51 15.70 21.87
CA VAL A 419 -12.83 15.17 20.67
C VAL A 419 -11.39 14.80 21.02
N LEU A 420 -10.68 15.69 21.75
CA LEU A 420 -9.31 15.42 22.21
C LEU A 420 -9.25 14.21 23.17
N GLY A 421 -10.30 13.98 23.97
CA GLY A 421 -10.42 12.80 24.82
C GLY A 421 -10.53 11.51 24.02
N LEU A 422 -11.29 11.49 22.92
CA LEU A 422 -11.37 10.34 22.01
C LEU A 422 -10.03 10.08 21.31
N GLU A 423 -9.35 11.13 20.88
CA GLU A 423 -7.99 11.01 20.29
C GLU A 423 -6.98 10.49 21.32
N ALA A 424 -7.06 10.97 22.56
CA ALA A 424 -6.21 10.50 23.65
C ALA A 424 -6.45 9.02 23.99
N LEU A 425 -7.70 8.55 23.90
CA LEU A 425 -8.01 7.11 24.05
C LEU A 425 -7.42 6.28 22.90
N GLY A 426 -7.52 6.76 21.67
CA GLY A 426 -6.89 6.12 20.53
C GLY A 426 -5.36 6.07 20.64
N ALA A 427 -4.74 7.20 21.05
CA ALA A 427 -3.31 7.30 21.31
C ALA A 427 -2.88 6.41 22.49
N GLY A 428 -3.70 6.32 23.53
CA GLY A 428 -3.49 5.40 24.65
C GLY A 428 -3.50 3.95 24.21
N LEU A 429 -4.45 3.54 23.38
CA LEU A 429 -4.52 2.19 22.83
C LEU A 429 -3.29 1.89 21.96
N PHE A 430 -2.92 2.80 21.08
CA PHE A 430 -1.73 2.69 20.26
C PHE A 430 -0.47 2.53 21.12
N SER A 431 -0.26 3.42 22.07
CA SER A 431 0.91 3.41 22.96
C SER A 431 0.97 2.17 23.85
N LEU A 432 -0.18 1.71 24.35
CA LEU A 432 -0.25 0.54 25.21
C LEU A 432 0.11 -0.75 24.47
N VAL A 433 -0.31 -0.87 23.21
CA VAL A 433 0.03 -2.04 22.39
C VAL A 433 1.48 -1.94 21.90
N THR A 434 1.95 -0.76 21.51
CA THR A 434 3.31 -0.60 20.98
C THR A 434 4.39 -0.61 22.06
N HIS A 435 4.18 0.07 23.18
CA HIS A 435 5.14 0.11 24.29
C HIS A 435 4.86 -0.91 25.39
N GLY A 436 3.63 -1.41 25.47
CA GLY A 436 3.21 -2.41 26.45
C GLY A 436 3.56 -3.86 26.08
N VAL A 437 4.09 -4.10 24.87
CA VAL A 437 4.48 -5.47 24.45
C VAL A 437 5.44 -6.12 25.43
N ASP A 438 6.41 -5.41 25.94
CA ASP A 438 7.37 -5.95 26.91
C ASP A 438 6.70 -6.32 28.22
N ILE A 439 5.72 -5.54 28.68
CA ILE A 439 4.92 -5.85 29.87
C ILE A 439 4.11 -7.14 29.63
N VAL A 440 3.43 -7.23 28.49
CA VAL A 440 2.63 -8.41 28.13
C VAL A 440 3.50 -9.65 27.99
N LYS A 441 4.70 -9.52 27.41
CA LYS A 441 5.69 -10.61 27.33
C LYS A 441 6.11 -11.14 28.72
N HIS A 442 6.28 -10.25 29.69
CA HIS A 442 6.61 -10.67 31.06
C HIS A 442 5.46 -11.36 31.75
N LEU A 443 4.21 -10.93 31.51
CA LEU A 443 3.02 -11.48 32.13
C LEU A 443 2.57 -12.80 31.48
N VAL A 444 2.58 -12.87 30.13
CA VAL A 444 2.04 -14.01 29.36
C VAL A 444 2.96 -14.31 28.16
N PRO A 445 4.18 -14.85 28.39
CA PRO A 445 5.20 -14.98 27.36
C PRO A 445 4.79 -15.89 26.19
N LEU A 446 4.05 -16.98 26.47
CA LEU A 446 3.63 -17.96 25.45
C LEU A 446 2.46 -17.48 24.58
N TYR A 447 1.67 -16.52 25.05
CA TYR A 447 0.45 -16.05 24.38
C TYR A 447 0.45 -14.55 24.14
N THR A 448 1.64 -13.94 23.97
CA THR A 448 1.78 -12.47 23.80
C THR A 448 0.90 -11.93 22.65
N GLN A 449 0.90 -12.60 21.51
CA GLN A 449 0.10 -12.19 20.35
C GLN A 449 -1.40 -12.26 20.61
N ASP A 450 -1.86 -13.36 21.25
CA ASP A 450 -3.27 -13.53 21.58
C ASP A 450 -3.74 -12.53 22.64
N ALA A 451 -2.89 -12.28 23.64
CA ALA A 451 -3.18 -11.30 24.69
C ALA A 451 -3.31 -9.89 24.11
N LEU A 452 -2.42 -9.47 23.20
CA LEU A 452 -2.50 -8.17 22.52
C LEU A 452 -3.76 -8.04 21.66
N TYR A 453 -4.10 -9.10 20.92
CA TYR A 453 -5.33 -9.13 20.14
C TYR A 453 -6.57 -8.99 21.02
N VAL A 454 -6.71 -9.85 22.03
CA VAL A 454 -7.86 -9.84 22.95
C VAL A 454 -7.96 -8.48 23.67
N PHE A 455 -6.83 -7.94 24.11
CA PHE A 455 -6.78 -6.64 24.75
C PHE A 455 -7.28 -5.53 23.81
N THR A 456 -6.81 -5.49 22.56
CA THR A 456 -7.24 -4.49 21.55
C THR A 456 -8.73 -4.60 21.26
N VAL A 457 -9.26 -5.83 21.10
CA VAL A 457 -10.69 -6.07 20.91
C VAL A 457 -11.49 -5.61 22.13
N ALA A 458 -11.06 -5.92 23.34
CA ALA A 458 -11.73 -5.54 24.58
C ALA A 458 -11.74 -4.00 24.77
N ALA A 459 -10.58 -3.35 24.58
CA ALA A 459 -10.44 -1.91 24.69
C ALA A 459 -11.28 -1.17 23.63
N SER A 460 -11.25 -1.63 22.37
CA SER A 460 -12.07 -1.06 21.31
C SER A 460 -13.57 -1.29 21.53
N SER A 461 -13.95 -2.46 22.08
CA SER A 461 -15.34 -2.76 22.43
C SER A 461 -15.85 -1.91 23.60
N SER A 462 -14.98 -1.52 24.54
CA SER A 462 -15.35 -0.63 25.63
C SER A 462 -15.81 0.75 25.15
N LEU A 463 -15.37 1.19 23.97
CA LEU A 463 -15.81 2.44 23.36
C LEU A 463 -17.29 2.42 22.94
N LEU A 464 -17.94 1.25 22.85
CA LEU A 464 -19.39 1.14 22.70
C LEU A 464 -20.15 1.77 23.87
N LEU A 465 -19.51 1.86 25.04
CA LEU A 465 -20.10 2.46 26.25
C LEU A 465 -19.98 4.00 26.30
N THR A 466 -19.22 4.62 25.39
CA THR A 466 -18.98 6.07 25.38
C THR A 466 -20.25 6.93 25.41
N PRO A 467 -21.39 6.58 24.74
CA PRO A 467 -22.61 7.37 24.82
C PRO A 467 -23.21 7.47 26.24
N LEU A 468 -22.92 6.49 27.11
CA LEU A 468 -23.44 6.50 28.50
C LEU A 468 -22.81 7.59 29.34
N PHE A 469 -21.55 7.92 29.06
CA PHE A 469 -20.79 8.92 29.83
C PHE A 469 -20.98 10.36 29.33
N ILE A 470 -21.53 10.57 28.13
CA ILE A 470 -21.46 11.87 27.44
C ILE A 470 -22.84 12.49 27.20
N ARG A 471 -23.90 11.77 27.49
CA ARG A 471 -25.29 12.07 27.08
C ARG A 471 -25.79 13.50 27.30
N ASN A 472 -25.17 14.34 28.14
CA ASN A 472 -25.58 15.71 28.36
C ASN A 472 -24.40 16.71 28.52
N ALA A 473 -23.18 16.31 28.17
CA ALA A 473 -22.00 17.11 28.46
C ALA A 473 -21.71 18.20 27.41
N VAL A 474 -22.21 18.02 26.17
CA VAL A 474 -21.84 18.84 25.00
C VAL A 474 -23.08 19.28 24.22
N HIS A 475 -23.02 20.54 23.71
CA HIS A 475 -24.12 21.08 22.89
C HIS A 475 -24.26 20.28 21.57
N PRO A 476 -25.46 19.76 21.19
CA PRO A 476 -25.64 18.82 20.08
C PRO A 476 -25.17 19.36 18.71
N LEU A 477 -25.44 20.65 18.41
CA LEU A 477 -24.99 21.24 17.12
C LEU A 477 -23.46 21.37 17.06
N ALA A 478 -22.82 21.77 18.16
CA ALA A 478 -21.37 21.88 18.23
C ALA A 478 -20.72 20.49 18.09
N GLN A 479 -21.26 19.47 18.74
CA GLN A 479 -20.78 18.10 18.65
C GLN A 479 -20.89 17.54 17.22
N ARG A 480 -22.04 17.77 16.56
CA ARG A 480 -22.23 17.35 15.15
C ARG A 480 -21.27 18.06 14.19
N LEU A 481 -21.09 19.37 14.37
CA LEU A 481 -20.14 20.14 13.57
C LEU A 481 -18.72 19.59 13.72
N LEU A 482 -18.27 19.40 14.96
CA LEU A 482 -16.94 18.85 15.23
C LEU A 482 -16.79 17.42 14.70
N MET A 483 -17.84 16.60 14.71
CA MET A 483 -17.79 15.26 14.13
C MET A 483 -17.59 15.32 12.61
N TYR A 484 -18.29 16.21 11.89
CA TYR A 484 -18.07 16.37 10.45
C TYR A 484 -16.65 16.86 10.14
N LEU A 485 -16.14 17.81 10.90
CA LEU A 485 -14.77 18.28 10.76
C LEU A 485 -13.75 17.17 11.09
N HIS A 486 -13.99 16.40 12.15
CA HIS A 486 -13.13 15.26 12.54
C HIS A 486 -13.07 14.19 11.44
N PHE A 487 -14.20 13.85 10.84
CA PHE A 487 -14.23 12.92 9.69
C PHE A 487 -13.48 13.47 8.47
N LEU A 488 -13.66 14.75 8.13
CA LEU A 488 -12.94 15.39 7.03
C LEU A 488 -11.44 15.46 7.28
N LEU A 489 -11.03 15.74 8.53
CA LEU A 489 -9.62 15.74 8.96
C LEU A 489 -8.97 14.35 8.87
N LEU A 490 -9.75 13.29 9.00
CA LEU A 490 -9.27 11.94 8.73
C LEU A 490 -9.16 11.66 7.22
N VAL A 491 -10.25 11.90 6.49
CA VAL A 491 -10.39 11.41 5.11
C VAL A 491 -9.54 12.20 4.11
N ALA A 492 -9.36 13.52 4.32
CA ALA A 492 -8.59 14.35 3.41
C ALA A 492 -7.08 14.02 3.42
N PRO A 493 -6.37 13.97 4.55
CA PRO A 493 -4.97 13.53 4.58
C PRO A 493 -4.81 12.06 4.16
N LEU A 494 -5.77 11.19 4.52
CA LEU A 494 -5.76 9.80 4.12
C LEU A 494 -5.80 9.63 2.60
N SER A 495 -6.58 10.46 1.90
CA SER A 495 -6.65 10.45 0.44
C SER A 495 -5.33 10.88 -0.23
N MET A 496 -4.51 11.68 0.44
CA MET A 496 -3.18 12.06 -0.04
C MET A 496 -2.13 10.97 0.22
N LEU A 497 -2.28 10.23 1.32
CA LEU A 497 -1.39 9.12 1.65
C LEU A 497 -1.72 7.88 0.81
N ASN A 498 -2.99 7.49 0.78
CA ASN A 498 -3.53 6.34 0.06
C ASN A 498 -4.93 6.67 -0.45
N ILE A 499 -5.01 7.10 -1.71
CA ILE A 499 -6.28 7.52 -2.31
C ILE A 499 -7.32 6.40 -2.34
N SER A 500 -6.90 5.16 -2.54
CA SER A 500 -7.79 3.99 -2.57
C SER A 500 -8.46 3.77 -1.21
N LEU A 501 -7.69 3.80 -0.13
CA LEU A 501 -8.22 3.70 1.23
C LEU A 501 -9.11 4.91 1.56
N GLY A 502 -8.65 6.13 1.22
CA GLY A 502 -9.43 7.36 1.39
C GLY A 502 -10.78 7.32 0.67
N THR A 503 -10.81 6.78 -0.55
CA THR A 503 -12.05 6.64 -1.34
C THR A 503 -13.00 5.60 -0.74
N ILE A 504 -12.51 4.45 -0.29
CA ILE A 504 -13.33 3.43 0.39
C ILE A 504 -13.94 4.02 1.66
N VAL A 505 -13.12 4.69 2.48
CA VAL A 505 -13.59 5.32 3.73
C VAL A 505 -14.60 6.44 3.45
N ALA A 506 -14.39 7.24 2.42
CA ALA A 506 -15.35 8.27 2.01
C ALA A 506 -16.66 7.66 1.50
N ALA A 507 -16.58 6.65 0.61
CA ALA A 507 -17.76 6.00 0.04
C ALA A 507 -18.62 5.32 1.10
N LEU A 508 -18.02 4.66 2.08
CA LEU A 508 -18.76 3.97 3.15
C LEU A 508 -19.11 4.92 4.32
N GLY A 509 -18.23 5.85 4.65
CA GLY A 509 -18.38 6.70 5.83
C GLY A 509 -19.31 7.90 5.62
N VAL A 510 -19.30 8.54 4.45
CA VAL A 510 -20.10 9.75 4.20
C VAL A 510 -21.60 9.54 4.48
N PRO A 511 -22.28 8.48 3.99
CA PRO A 511 -23.68 8.25 4.29
C PRO A 511 -23.96 8.09 5.78
N VAL A 512 -23.07 7.40 6.49
CA VAL A 512 -23.20 7.14 7.93
C VAL A 512 -23.02 8.43 8.73
N VAL A 513 -21.99 9.21 8.39
CA VAL A 513 -21.66 10.49 9.02
C VAL A 513 -22.80 11.51 8.82
N LEU A 514 -23.35 11.62 7.61
CA LEU A 514 -24.45 12.55 7.32
C LEU A 514 -25.74 12.23 8.08
N THR A 515 -25.96 10.96 8.42
CA THR A 515 -27.13 10.55 9.21
C THR A 515 -26.93 10.68 10.72
N ALA A 516 -25.71 10.83 11.21
CA ALA A 516 -25.39 10.92 12.63
C ALA A 516 -26.04 12.17 13.27
N GLY A 517 -26.62 12.02 14.46
CA GLY A 517 -27.24 13.10 15.22
C GLY A 517 -28.51 13.70 14.62
N VAL A 518 -29.07 13.13 13.53
CA VAL A 518 -30.34 13.60 12.94
C VAL A 518 -31.52 13.05 13.76
N ASN A 519 -32.45 13.92 14.13
CA ASN A 519 -33.68 13.48 14.78
C ASN A 519 -34.60 12.80 13.79
N CYS A 520 -34.81 11.50 13.98
CA CYS A 520 -35.61 10.65 13.09
C CYS A 520 -36.62 9.82 13.88
N PRO A 521 -37.72 9.37 13.24
CA PRO A 521 -38.63 8.38 13.80
C PRO A 521 -37.90 7.13 14.29
N LEU A 522 -38.49 6.44 15.28
CA LEU A 522 -37.86 5.28 15.92
C LEU A 522 -37.29 4.23 14.96
N PRO A 523 -37.99 3.77 13.89
CA PRO A 523 -37.46 2.74 13.00
C PRO A 523 -36.21 3.21 12.24
N ILE A 524 -36.18 4.47 11.80
CA ILE A 524 -35.02 5.05 11.11
C ILE A 524 -33.84 5.21 12.09
N ARG A 525 -34.15 5.57 13.35
CA ARG A 525 -33.13 5.67 14.41
C ARG A 525 -32.48 4.32 14.70
N ILE A 526 -33.26 3.25 14.78
CA ILE A 526 -32.74 1.89 14.97
C ILE A 526 -31.87 1.49 13.78
N MET A 527 -32.34 1.70 12.55
CA MET A 527 -31.56 1.39 11.33
C MET A 527 -30.24 2.18 11.29
N ARG A 528 -30.27 3.46 11.64
CA ARG A 528 -29.06 4.28 11.76
C ARG A 528 -28.08 3.70 12.79
N ARG A 529 -28.56 3.34 13.98
CA ARG A 529 -27.70 2.75 15.03
C ARG A 529 -27.12 1.41 14.58
N LEU A 530 -27.89 0.58 13.89
CA LEU A 530 -27.36 -0.66 13.31
C LEU A 530 -26.28 -0.37 12.26
N LEU A 531 -26.50 0.62 11.38
CA LEU A 531 -25.50 1.02 10.40
C LEU A 531 -24.22 1.54 11.06
N GLN A 532 -24.35 2.40 12.06
CA GLN A 532 -23.21 2.88 12.87
C GLN A 532 -22.48 1.74 13.57
N PHE A 533 -23.20 0.74 14.09
CA PHE A 533 -22.60 -0.44 14.72
C PHE A 533 -21.82 -1.30 13.72
N VAL A 534 -22.41 -1.58 12.57
CA VAL A 534 -21.77 -2.38 11.49
C VAL A 534 -20.52 -1.68 10.92
N THR A 535 -20.51 -0.35 10.91
CA THR A 535 -19.32 0.43 10.47
C THR A 535 -18.22 0.56 11.54
N ASN A 536 -18.37 -0.08 12.71
CA ASN A 536 -17.25 -0.22 13.65
C ASN A 536 -16.04 -0.85 12.95
N PRO A 537 -14.84 -0.27 13.03
CA PRO A 537 -13.69 -0.76 12.27
C PRO A 537 -13.34 -2.24 12.50
N LEU A 538 -13.49 -2.73 13.74
CA LEU A 538 -13.28 -4.16 14.05
C LEU A 538 -14.40 -5.03 13.50
N LEU A 539 -15.65 -4.61 13.68
CA LEU A 539 -16.79 -5.40 13.24
C LEU A 539 -16.87 -5.45 11.71
N SER A 540 -16.62 -4.33 11.03
CA SER A 540 -16.63 -4.27 9.56
C SER A 540 -15.54 -5.15 8.95
N SER A 541 -14.33 -5.15 9.50
CA SER A 541 -13.25 -6.05 9.05
C SER A 541 -13.57 -7.52 9.31
N LEU A 542 -14.14 -7.84 10.48
CA LEU A 542 -14.59 -9.20 10.79
C LEU A 542 -15.70 -9.66 9.84
N LEU A 543 -16.67 -8.81 9.54
CA LEU A 543 -17.76 -9.12 8.60
C LEU A 543 -17.25 -9.34 7.17
N LEU A 544 -16.31 -8.53 6.71
CA LEU A 544 -15.69 -8.71 5.39
C LEU A 544 -14.96 -10.05 5.30
N ILE A 545 -14.18 -10.41 6.32
CA ILE A 545 -13.47 -11.69 6.37
C ILE A 545 -14.47 -12.85 6.48
N PHE A 546 -15.56 -12.69 7.23
CA PHE A 546 -16.61 -13.69 7.33
C PHE A 546 -17.30 -13.93 5.97
N CYS A 547 -17.66 -12.85 5.25
CA CYS A 547 -18.20 -12.96 3.90
C CYS A 547 -17.24 -13.69 2.95
N TYR A 548 -15.95 -13.37 3.02
CA TYR A 548 -14.92 -14.06 2.25
C TYR A 548 -14.83 -15.55 2.62
N ALA A 549 -14.83 -15.88 3.92
CA ALA A 549 -14.80 -17.26 4.40
C ALA A 549 -16.03 -18.06 3.93
N VAL A 550 -17.23 -17.47 3.96
CA VAL A 550 -18.45 -18.09 3.44
C VAL A 550 -18.31 -18.39 1.95
N VAL A 551 -17.87 -17.41 1.16
CA VAL A 551 -17.69 -17.61 -0.31
C VAL A 551 -16.63 -18.67 -0.59
N SER A 552 -15.55 -18.71 0.19
CA SER A 552 -14.48 -19.71 0.06
C SER A 552 -14.96 -21.13 0.34
N GLU A 553 -15.86 -21.30 1.34
CA GLU A 553 -16.37 -22.62 1.74
C GLU A 553 -17.52 -23.11 0.84
N THR A 554 -18.37 -22.21 0.35
CA THR A 554 -19.63 -22.59 -0.33
C THR A 554 -19.68 -22.21 -1.81
N GLY A 555 -18.67 -21.46 -2.32
CA GLY A 555 -18.70 -20.88 -3.67
C GLY A 555 -19.76 -19.77 -3.87
N SER A 556 -20.54 -19.44 -2.84
CA SER A 556 -21.60 -18.42 -2.88
C SER A 556 -21.80 -17.81 -1.48
N LEU A 557 -22.59 -16.73 -1.38
CA LEU A 557 -22.97 -16.13 -0.08
C LEU A 557 -24.12 -16.90 0.62
N LYS A 558 -24.38 -18.15 0.26
CA LYS A 558 -25.46 -18.96 0.87
C LYS A 558 -24.85 -19.98 1.83
N ILE A 559 -25.40 -20.03 3.02
CA ILE A 559 -25.08 -21.03 4.06
C ILE A 559 -26.23 -22.01 4.11
N GLU A 560 -25.97 -23.28 3.86
CA GLU A 560 -27.01 -24.32 3.83
C GLU A 560 -27.05 -25.13 5.13
N ASN A 561 -25.89 -25.23 5.83
CA ASN A 561 -25.76 -26.06 7.01
C ASN A 561 -25.10 -25.29 8.17
N THR A 562 -25.49 -25.67 9.42
CA THR A 562 -24.86 -25.12 10.65
C THR A 562 -23.37 -25.41 10.74
N GLU A 563 -22.90 -26.52 10.17
CA GLU A 563 -21.49 -26.88 10.15
C GLU A 563 -20.67 -25.96 9.24
N GLN A 564 -21.21 -25.57 8.07
CA GLN A 564 -20.60 -24.57 7.18
C GLN A 564 -20.53 -23.21 7.86
N LEU A 565 -21.59 -22.80 8.57
CA LEU A 565 -21.58 -21.57 9.37
C LEU A 565 -20.48 -21.58 10.43
N TYR A 566 -20.35 -22.68 11.16
CA TYR A 566 -19.33 -22.83 12.21
C TYR A 566 -17.92 -22.77 11.64
N ARG A 567 -17.66 -23.48 10.51
CA ARG A 567 -16.35 -23.43 9.83
C ARG A 567 -16.02 -22.02 9.33
N ALA A 568 -16.97 -21.36 8.64
CA ALA A 568 -16.80 -19.98 8.15
C ALA A 568 -16.55 -19.00 9.31
N LEU A 569 -17.28 -19.13 10.42
CA LEU A 569 -17.09 -18.27 11.60
C LEU A 569 -15.69 -18.49 12.22
N ASN A 570 -15.27 -19.73 12.36
CA ASN A 570 -13.94 -20.05 12.91
C ASN A 570 -12.81 -19.55 12.00
N GLN A 571 -12.94 -19.73 10.68
CA GLN A 571 -12.02 -19.14 9.69
C GLN A 571 -12.00 -17.60 9.76
N ALA A 572 -13.16 -16.97 9.93
CA ALA A 572 -13.27 -15.52 10.04
C ALA A 572 -12.56 -15.00 11.30
N LEU A 573 -12.75 -15.62 12.43
CA LEU A 573 -12.09 -15.23 13.68
C LEU A 573 -10.57 -15.40 13.59
N GLN A 574 -10.11 -16.53 13.04
CA GLN A 574 -8.67 -16.75 12.81
C GLN A 574 -8.11 -15.76 11.78
N GLY A 575 -8.83 -15.49 10.70
CA GLY A 575 -8.45 -14.51 9.68
C GLY A 575 -8.37 -13.09 10.24
N HIS A 576 -9.33 -12.69 11.06
CA HIS A 576 -9.35 -11.38 11.71
C HIS A 576 -8.17 -11.21 12.70
N ARG A 577 -7.88 -12.25 13.48
CA ARG A 577 -6.70 -12.28 14.34
C ARG A 577 -5.41 -12.12 13.52
N ARG A 578 -5.27 -12.88 12.42
CA ARG A 578 -4.11 -12.77 11.51
C ARG A 578 -3.99 -11.38 10.92
N LEU A 579 -5.09 -10.79 10.42
CA LEU A 579 -5.10 -9.43 9.88
C LEU A 579 -4.58 -8.40 10.89
N PHE A 580 -5.04 -8.50 12.13
CA PHE A 580 -4.58 -7.62 13.21
C PHE A 580 -3.07 -7.80 13.47
N LEU A 581 -2.60 -9.05 13.58
CA LEU A 581 -1.20 -9.35 13.83
C LEU A 581 -0.31 -8.86 12.68
N PHE A 582 -0.70 -9.10 11.43
CA PHE A 582 0.03 -8.58 10.27
C PHE A 582 0.10 -7.05 10.26
N ALA A 583 -0.99 -6.35 10.56
CA ALA A 583 -0.97 -4.89 10.63
C ALA A 583 -0.03 -4.38 11.73
N LEU A 584 0.06 -5.09 12.85
CA LEU A 584 0.94 -4.77 13.95
C LEU A 584 2.42 -5.12 13.63
N GLU A 585 2.67 -6.28 13.02
CA GLU A 585 4.00 -6.70 12.56
C GLU A 585 4.55 -5.74 11.49
N ASP A 586 3.74 -5.39 10.49
CA ASP A 586 4.12 -4.46 9.44
C ASP A 586 4.44 -3.06 9.99
N TRP A 587 3.74 -2.62 11.04
CA TRP A 587 4.10 -1.41 11.75
C TRP A 587 5.49 -1.52 12.40
N TYR A 588 5.74 -2.61 13.12
CA TYR A 588 7.02 -2.81 13.81
C TYR A 588 8.19 -3.01 12.86
N MET A 589 8.00 -3.75 11.77
CA MET A 589 9.10 -4.11 10.86
C MET A 589 9.33 -3.06 9.76
N TYR A 590 8.25 -2.52 9.19
CA TYR A 590 8.34 -1.69 7.99
C TYR A 590 7.78 -0.27 8.18
N GLY A 591 7.18 0.04 9.33
CA GLY A 591 6.52 1.32 9.59
C GLY A 591 5.27 1.51 8.73
N ALA A 592 4.51 0.45 8.49
CA ALA A 592 3.22 0.55 7.83
C ALA A 592 2.22 1.35 8.66
N VAL A 593 1.45 2.24 8.04
CA VAL A 593 0.53 3.13 8.75
C VAL A 593 -0.82 2.50 9.10
N THR A 594 -1.07 1.26 8.72
CA THR A 594 -2.38 0.58 8.88
C THR A 594 -2.81 0.49 10.35
N TYR A 595 -1.92 0.04 11.23
CA TYR A 595 -2.21 -0.06 12.66
C TYR A 595 -2.35 1.32 13.34
N PRO A 596 -1.45 2.31 13.14
CA PRO A 596 -1.67 3.68 13.60
C PRO A 596 -2.98 4.29 13.12
N LEU A 597 -3.34 4.14 11.85
CA LEU A 597 -4.60 4.64 11.30
C LEU A 597 -5.83 4.03 11.96
N PHE A 598 -5.77 2.74 12.29
CA PHE A 598 -6.83 2.10 13.07
C PHE A 598 -7.00 2.76 14.43
N CYS A 599 -5.91 2.92 15.19
CA CYS A 599 -5.97 3.45 16.56
C CYS A 599 -6.21 4.96 16.63
N LEU A 600 -5.49 5.75 15.80
CA LEU A 600 -5.45 7.21 15.85
C LEU A 600 -6.45 7.89 14.88
N GLY A 601 -7.04 7.16 13.96
CA GLY A 601 -7.94 7.70 12.97
C GLY A 601 -9.33 7.07 13.03
N PHE A 602 -9.43 5.81 12.59
CA PHE A 602 -10.74 5.18 12.41
C PHE A 602 -11.51 5.00 13.71
N LEU A 603 -10.86 4.58 14.78
CA LEU A 603 -11.49 4.29 16.05
C LEU A 603 -12.02 5.55 16.76
N PRO A 604 -11.25 6.66 16.89
CA PRO A 604 -11.74 7.92 17.47
C PRO A 604 -12.89 8.54 16.65
N VAL A 605 -12.76 8.60 15.32
CA VAL A 605 -13.80 9.15 14.45
C VAL A 605 -15.08 8.32 14.55
N TRP A 606 -14.98 6.99 14.51
CA TRP A 606 -16.12 6.11 14.70
C TRP A 606 -16.77 6.30 16.08
N SER A 607 -15.97 6.38 17.14
CA SER A 607 -16.47 6.61 18.52
C SER A 607 -17.19 7.94 18.62
N HIS A 608 -16.67 9.00 17.99
CA HIS A 608 -17.33 10.31 17.96
C HIS A 608 -18.70 10.22 17.27
N MET A 609 -18.78 9.53 16.13
CA MET A 609 -20.03 9.30 15.41
C MET A 609 -21.03 8.46 16.24
N TRP A 610 -20.54 7.45 16.98
CA TRP A 610 -21.34 6.57 17.82
C TRP A 610 -22.00 7.32 19.00
N THR A 611 -21.37 8.38 19.50
CA THR A 611 -21.91 9.20 20.61
C THR A 611 -23.08 10.10 20.20
N LEU A 612 -23.31 10.33 18.90
CA LEU A 612 -24.41 11.10 18.31
C LEU A 612 -25.62 10.21 17.99
#